data_e6037693293be8ce1b2dd9b1736a4f18
#
_entry.id   e6037693293be8ce1b2dd9b1736a4f18
#
_cell.length_a   1.000
_cell.length_b   1.000
_cell.length_c   1.000
_cell.angle_alpha   90.00
_cell.angle_beta   90.00
_cell.angle_gamma   90.00
#
_symmetry.space_group_name_H-M   'P 1'
#
loop_
_entity.id
_entity.type
_entity.pdbx_description
1 polymer ?
#
loop_
_entity_poly.entity_id
_entity_poly.type
_entity_poly.pdbx_seq_one_letter_code
_entity_poly.pdbx_strand_id
1 'polypeptide(L)'
;MILKGINMKRLAITLMSIIMLMDFTSAYAWGPKGHDVVAAIAEQHLTPKAKRKINKLLEGKSIVYYSSWMDNIQNSPYWEYGYNKTKTWHYANVDKGLTYETMPKNENGDVVNGLEMLTKEMTENYKELTDSMKVDYLKMIVHMVGDLHCPMHAGRLSDRGGNNTRVMWFRNETSLHSVWDSKMIDSARQWSYSEWCEQLDRKNRKYRKEIVKGDYEDWFMKTVDEAAKLYDYVESTGEIVPSLSYQFVYDFTPLLEEQLLNAGYRLAYVLNEIFD
;
A
#
# COMPACT_ATOMS: atom_id res chain seq x y z
N MET A 1 56.14 25.68 -12.01
CA MET A 1 54.68 25.60 -12.03
C MET A 1 54.28 24.46 -11.09
N ILE A 2 53.82 24.81 -9.87
CA ILE A 2 53.68 23.89 -8.72
C ILE A 2 52.24 23.40 -8.71
N LEU A 3 52.01 22.14 -9.06
CA LEU A 3 50.75 21.44 -8.85
C LEU A 3 50.59 21.15 -7.34
N LYS A 4 49.77 21.95 -6.63
CA LYS A 4 49.39 21.63 -5.25
C LYS A 4 48.54 20.38 -5.23
N GLY A 5 49.02 19.33 -4.55
CA GLY A 5 48.34 18.08 -4.37
C GLY A 5 46.98 18.24 -3.70
N ILE A 6 45.96 17.71 -4.35
CA ILE A 6 44.61 17.62 -3.81
C ILE A 6 44.68 16.65 -2.61
N ASN A 7 44.26 17.14 -1.44
CA ASN A 7 44.29 16.36 -0.20
C ASN A 7 43.23 15.25 -0.26
N MET A 8 43.67 14.05 -0.61
CA MET A 8 42.84 12.85 -0.79
C MET A 8 41.93 12.55 0.42
N LYS A 9 42.33 12.95 1.64
CA LYS A 9 41.50 12.80 2.85
C LYS A 9 40.27 13.74 2.81
N ARG A 10 40.43 14.95 2.28
CA ARG A 10 39.28 15.89 2.11
C ARG A 10 38.35 15.44 0.99
N LEU A 11 38.89 14.89 -0.10
CA LEU A 11 38.09 14.32 -1.19
C LEU A 11 37.32 13.08 -0.72
N ALA A 12 37.93 12.21 0.08
CA ALA A 12 37.28 11.04 0.66
C ALA A 12 36.15 11.41 1.65
N ILE A 13 36.36 12.45 2.47
CA ILE A 13 35.34 12.95 3.41
C ILE A 13 34.17 13.59 2.64
N THR A 14 34.43 14.31 1.58
CA THR A 14 33.39 14.91 0.73
C THR A 14 32.61 13.85 -0.05
N LEU A 15 33.28 12.81 -0.58
CA LEU A 15 32.59 11.66 -1.20
C LEU A 15 31.74 10.86 -0.18
N MET A 16 32.25 10.67 1.04
CA MET A 16 31.55 9.96 2.11
C MET A 16 30.33 10.74 2.60
N SER A 17 30.38 12.09 2.59
CA SER A 17 29.24 12.94 2.93
C SER A 17 28.17 12.97 1.82
N ILE A 18 28.52 12.78 0.57
CA ILE A 18 27.57 12.69 -0.56
C ILE A 18 26.87 11.33 -0.60
N ILE A 19 27.54 10.25 -0.14
CA ILE A 19 26.95 8.91 -0.07
C ILE A 19 25.94 8.80 1.11
N MET A 20 26.06 9.65 2.14
CA MET A 20 25.15 9.66 3.29
C MET A 20 23.81 10.40 3.05
N LEU A 21 23.58 10.98 1.88
CA LEU A 21 22.36 11.68 1.50
C LEU A 21 21.52 10.96 0.44
N MET A 22 21.83 9.71 0.13
CA MET A 22 20.86 8.84 -0.53
C MET A 22 19.91 8.30 0.55
N ASP A 23 18.88 9.03 0.85
CA ASP A 23 17.69 8.48 1.47
C ASP A 23 17.20 7.35 0.54
N PHE A 24 17.54 6.12 0.89
CA PHE A 24 16.84 4.94 0.42
C PHE A 24 15.46 4.98 1.10
N THR A 25 14.59 5.89 0.66
CA THR A 25 13.18 5.75 0.93
C THR A 25 12.72 4.51 0.18
N SER A 26 12.72 3.37 0.87
CA SER A 26 11.95 2.22 0.44
C SER A 26 10.55 2.75 0.19
N ALA A 27 10.04 2.60 -1.04
CA ALA A 27 8.65 2.87 -1.33
C ALA A 27 7.86 1.79 -0.59
N TYR A 28 7.33 2.13 0.57
CA TYR A 28 6.35 1.33 1.28
C TYR A 28 4.99 1.65 0.64
N ALA A 29 4.13 0.67 0.52
CA ALA A 29 2.69 0.78 0.34
C ALA A 29 2.06 1.75 1.35
N TRP A 30 0.76 1.78 1.56
CA TRP A 30 0.28 2.51 2.73
C TRP A 30 1.30 2.38 3.85
N GLY A 31 1.90 3.47 4.33
CA GLY A 31 2.83 3.39 5.45
C GLY A 31 2.21 2.58 6.60
N PRO A 32 2.98 2.09 7.55
CA PRO A 32 2.49 1.16 8.58
C PRO A 32 1.17 1.57 9.21
N LYS A 33 0.94 2.88 9.42
CA LYS A 33 -0.31 3.39 9.99
C LYS A 33 -1.53 3.12 9.09
N GLY A 34 -1.41 3.26 7.77
CA GLY A 34 -2.53 3.00 6.85
C GLY A 34 -2.91 1.52 6.83
N HIS A 35 -1.93 0.63 6.77
CA HIS A 35 -2.17 -0.82 6.89
C HIS A 35 -2.79 -1.19 8.24
N ASP A 36 -2.35 -0.58 9.34
CA ASP A 36 -2.92 -0.80 10.66
C ASP A 36 -4.39 -0.38 10.72
N VAL A 37 -4.76 0.76 10.12
CA VAL A 37 -6.16 1.24 10.04
C VAL A 37 -7.02 0.24 9.25
N VAL A 38 -6.56 -0.19 8.07
CA VAL A 38 -7.27 -1.16 7.22
C VAL A 38 -7.50 -2.47 7.98
N ALA A 39 -6.45 -3.02 8.58
CA ALA A 39 -6.53 -4.25 9.36
C ALA A 39 -7.44 -4.10 10.60
N ALA A 40 -7.37 -2.97 11.31
CA ALA A 40 -8.22 -2.71 12.49
C ALA A 40 -9.71 -2.62 12.12
N ILE A 41 -10.06 -1.95 11.03
CA ILE A 41 -11.44 -1.93 10.52
C ILE A 41 -11.89 -3.34 10.14
N ALA A 42 -11.05 -4.10 9.42
CA ALA A 42 -11.38 -5.45 9.02
C ALA A 42 -11.63 -6.37 10.24
N GLU A 43 -10.81 -6.29 11.26
CA GLU A 43 -10.94 -7.12 12.47
C GLU A 43 -12.26 -6.91 13.22
N GLN A 44 -12.86 -5.70 13.15
CA GLN A 44 -14.16 -5.40 13.71
C GLN A 44 -15.33 -6.11 12.99
N HIS A 45 -15.12 -6.49 11.74
CA HIS A 45 -16.15 -7.06 10.86
C HIS A 45 -15.92 -8.54 10.52
N LEU A 46 -14.96 -9.19 11.16
CA LEU A 46 -14.79 -10.64 11.07
C LEU A 46 -15.96 -11.37 11.72
N THR A 47 -16.45 -12.41 11.03
CA THR A 47 -17.42 -13.32 11.66
C THR A 47 -16.78 -14.03 12.85
N PRO A 48 -17.59 -14.51 13.83
CA PRO A 48 -17.07 -15.27 14.95
C PRO A 48 -16.25 -16.51 14.53
N LYS A 49 -16.60 -17.12 13.38
CA LYS A 49 -15.89 -18.28 12.85
C LYS A 49 -14.55 -17.90 12.24
N ALA A 50 -14.51 -16.89 11.36
CA ALA A 50 -13.29 -16.35 10.79
C ALA A 50 -12.33 -15.87 11.89
N LYS A 51 -12.83 -15.08 12.85
CA LYS A 51 -12.04 -14.58 13.97
C LYS A 51 -11.38 -15.71 14.78
N ARG A 52 -12.09 -16.80 15.07
CA ARG A 52 -11.51 -17.94 15.80
C ARG A 52 -10.42 -18.65 14.99
N LYS A 53 -10.63 -18.87 13.68
CA LYS A 53 -9.64 -19.54 12.81
C LYS A 53 -8.39 -18.69 12.63
N ILE A 54 -8.55 -17.39 12.37
CA ILE A 54 -7.45 -16.42 12.22
C ILE A 54 -6.65 -16.34 13.53
N ASN A 55 -7.33 -16.19 14.67
CA ASN A 55 -6.68 -16.15 15.98
C ASN A 55 -5.86 -17.42 16.27
N LYS A 56 -6.36 -18.58 15.85
CA LYS A 56 -5.60 -19.84 15.98
C LYS A 56 -4.36 -19.84 15.09
N LEU A 57 -4.47 -19.42 13.82
CA LEU A 57 -3.35 -19.36 12.88
C LEU A 57 -2.27 -18.38 13.33
N LEU A 58 -2.67 -17.23 13.86
CA LEU A 58 -1.77 -16.16 14.31
C LEU A 58 -1.36 -16.29 15.78
N GLU A 59 -1.63 -17.42 16.43
CA GLU A 59 -1.25 -17.71 17.83
C GLU A 59 -1.71 -16.61 18.80
N GLY A 60 -2.93 -16.12 18.62
CA GLY A 60 -3.54 -15.08 19.45
C GLY A 60 -3.17 -13.65 19.11
N LYS A 61 -2.33 -13.41 18.10
CA LYS A 61 -2.02 -12.05 17.64
C LYS A 61 -3.09 -11.54 16.68
N SER A 62 -3.30 -10.21 16.72
CA SER A 62 -4.19 -9.50 15.80
C SER A 62 -3.63 -9.48 14.38
N ILE A 63 -4.51 -9.37 13.37
CA ILE A 63 -4.11 -9.10 11.99
C ILE A 63 -3.43 -7.73 11.86
N VAL A 64 -3.73 -6.76 12.74
CA VAL A 64 -3.05 -5.46 12.80
C VAL A 64 -1.56 -5.63 13.09
N TYR A 65 -1.18 -6.57 13.97
CA TYR A 65 0.24 -6.83 14.27
C TYR A 65 1.05 -7.25 13.02
N TYR A 66 0.38 -7.83 12.03
CA TYR A 66 1.00 -8.32 10.81
C TYR A 66 0.68 -7.48 9.57
N SER A 67 -0.02 -6.37 9.71
CA SER A 67 -0.49 -5.55 8.59
C SER A 67 0.62 -5.09 7.64
N SER A 68 1.80 -4.75 8.17
CA SER A 68 2.99 -4.34 7.41
C SER A 68 4.04 -5.46 7.28
N TRP A 69 3.67 -6.71 7.56
CA TRP A 69 4.62 -7.83 7.56
C TRP A 69 5.26 -8.06 6.18
N MET A 70 4.49 -7.91 5.10
CA MET A 70 4.97 -8.14 3.75
C MET A 70 6.04 -7.13 3.34
N ASP A 71 5.93 -5.87 3.73
CA ASP A 71 6.97 -4.85 3.58
C ASP A 71 8.24 -5.20 4.38
N ASN A 72 8.06 -5.61 5.62
CA ASN A 72 9.17 -5.89 6.52
C ASN A 72 10.00 -7.09 6.07
N ILE A 73 9.36 -8.08 5.43
CA ILE A 73 10.03 -9.32 5.05
C ILE A 73 10.63 -9.29 3.64
N GLN A 74 10.26 -8.34 2.79
CA GLN A 74 10.68 -8.29 1.38
C GLN A 74 12.21 -8.34 1.17
N ASN A 75 12.98 -7.93 2.17
CA ASN A 75 14.44 -7.98 2.16
C ASN A 75 15.03 -9.15 2.96
N SER A 76 14.20 -10.05 3.48
CA SER A 76 14.66 -11.20 4.26
C SER A 76 15.26 -12.28 3.36
N PRO A 77 16.51 -12.73 3.61
CA PRO A 77 17.11 -13.84 2.85
C PRO A 77 16.43 -15.18 3.12
N TYR A 78 15.62 -15.28 4.18
CA TYR A 78 14.94 -16.50 4.59
C TYR A 78 13.50 -16.61 4.08
N TRP A 79 13.02 -15.58 3.32
CA TRP A 79 11.67 -15.59 2.78
C TRP A 79 11.55 -16.62 1.64
N GLU A 80 10.69 -17.62 1.78
CA GLU A 80 10.57 -18.75 0.86
C GLU A 80 10.27 -18.35 -0.58
N TYR A 81 9.37 -17.38 -0.76
CA TYR A 81 9.02 -16.85 -2.08
C TYR A 81 10.06 -15.87 -2.62
N GLY A 82 10.92 -15.37 -1.74
CA GLY A 82 11.97 -14.41 -2.05
C GLY A 82 11.43 -13.04 -2.47
N TYR A 83 12.20 -12.00 -2.18
CA TYR A 83 11.86 -10.63 -2.53
C TYR A 83 11.51 -10.45 -4.01
N ASN A 84 12.26 -11.11 -4.90
CA ASN A 84 12.07 -10.96 -6.35
C ASN A 84 10.72 -11.52 -6.86
N LYS A 85 10.09 -12.44 -6.16
CA LYS A 85 8.82 -13.04 -6.59
C LYS A 85 7.60 -12.22 -6.17
N THR A 86 7.63 -11.64 -4.96
CA THR A 86 6.47 -10.93 -4.40
C THR A 86 6.59 -9.42 -4.40
N LYS A 87 7.76 -8.89 -4.80
CA LYS A 87 8.00 -7.44 -4.86
C LYS A 87 6.97 -6.68 -5.69
N THR A 88 6.53 -7.26 -6.79
CA THR A 88 5.56 -6.64 -7.70
C THR A 88 4.11 -6.82 -7.27
N TRP A 89 3.87 -7.67 -6.24
CA TRP A 89 2.52 -7.92 -5.73
C TRP A 89 1.98 -6.80 -4.84
N HIS A 90 2.79 -5.78 -4.57
CA HIS A 90 2.34 -4.58 -3.85
C HIS A 90 1.58 -3.60 -4.74
N TYR A 91 1.70 -3.67 -6.07
CA TYR A 91 1.16 -2.68 -6.99
C TYR A 91 0.80 -3.27 -8.36
N ALA A 92 0.00 -2.50 -9.10
CA ALA A 92 -0.18 -2.66 -10.54
C ALA A 92 -0.30 -1.25 -11.15
N ASN A 93 0.62 -0.90 -12.07
CA ASN A 93 0.67 0.45 -12.61
C ASN A 93 -0.06 0.53 -13.95
N VAL A 94 -0.99 1.50 -14.07
CA VAL A 94 -1.85 1.68 -15.25
C VAL A 94 -1.67 3.08 -15.81
N ASP A 95 -1.14 3.19 -17.03
CA ASP A 95 -1.02 4.48 -17.70
C ASP A 95 -2.39 5.01 -18.18
N LYS A 96 -2.50 6.32 -18.32
CA LYS A 96 -3.72 7.01 -18.72
C LYS A 96 -4.30 6.42 -20.02
N GLY A 97 -5.57 6.05 -19.97
CA GLY A 97 -6.30 5.47 -21.09
C GLY A 97 -6.18 3.95 -21.23
N LEU A 98 -5.45 3.29 -20.33
CA LEU A 98 -5.42 1.83 -20.23
C LEU A 98 -6.35 1.34 -19.12
N THR A 99 -6.65 0.05 -19.14
CA THR A 99 -7.35 -0.70 -18.09
C THR A 99 -6.43 -1.77 -17.53
N TYR A 100 -6.83 -2.45 -16.46
CA TYR A 100 -6.09 -3.59 -15.96
C TYR A 100 -5.85 -4.67 -17.02
N GLU A 101 -6.87 -4.95 -17.88
CA GLU A 101 -6.76 -5.92 -18.96
C GLU A 101 -5.74 -5.52 -20.05
N THR A 102 -5.65 -4.20 -20.36
CA THR A 102 -4.87 -3.67 -21.49
C THR A 102 -3.49 -3.13 -21.09
N MET A 103 -3.23 -3.00 -19.79
CA MET A 103 -1.92 -2.56 -19.30
C MET A 103 -0.82 -3.61 -19.55
N PRO A 104 0.45 -3.21 -19.67
CA PRO A 104 1.57 -4.14 -19.67
C PRO A 104 1.61 -4.96 -18.37
N LYS A 105 1.55 -6.29 -18.47
CA LYS A 105 1.59 -7.19 -17.31
C LYS A 105 3.04 -7.48 -16.89
N ASN A 106 3.25 -7.57 -15.57
CA ASN A 106 4.52 -8.03 -15.03
C ASN A 106 4.58 -9.56 -15.04
N GLU A 107 5.67 -10.13 -15.48
CA GLU A 107 5.87 -11.60 -15.54
C GLU A 107 5.83 -12.28 -14.15
N ASN A 108 6.15 -11.54 -13.08
CA ASN A 108 6.07 -12.02 -11.71
C ASN A 108 4.70 -11.80 -11.04
N GLY A 109 3.72 -11.30 -11.80
CA GLY A 109 2.40 -10.93 -11.28
C GLY A 109 2.38 -9.52 -10.66
N ASP A 110 1.22 -9.15 -10.16
CA ASP A 110 0.90 -7.86 -9.55
C ASP A 110 -0.07 -8.03 -8.37
N VAL A 111 -0.53 -6.94 -7.77
CA VAL A 111 -1.40 -6.95 -6.59
C VAL A 111 -2.73 -7.67 -6.85
N VAL A 112 -3.34 -7.49 -8.02
CA VAL A 112 -4.63 -8.13 -8.39
C VAL A 112 -4.42 -9.63 -8.56
N ASN A 113 -3.47 -10.01 -9.44
CA ASN A 113 -3.17 -11.41 -9.72
C ASN A 113 -2.71 -12.18 -8.47
N GLY A 114 -1.88 -11.54 -7.62
CA GLY A 114 -1.44 -12.11 -6.35
C GLY A 114 -2.59 -12.37 -5.38
N LEU A 115 -3.53 -11.43 -5.25
CA LEU A 115 -4.72 -11.59 -4.41
C LEU A 115 -5.64 -12.69 -4.91
N GLU A 116 -5.91 -12.75 -6.21
CA GLU A 116 -6.71 -13.82 -6.84
C GLU A 116 -6.11 -15.20 -6.56
N MET A 117 -4.79 -15.34 -6.79
CA MET A 117 -4.08 -16.59 -6.57
C MET A 117 -4.13 -17.01 -5.08
N LEU A 118 -3.77 -16.12 -4.16
CA LEU A 118 -3.73 -16.44 -2.73
C LEU A 118 -5.11 -16.76 -2.17
N THR A 119 -6.14 -16.00 -2.57
CA THR A 119 -7.51 -16.25 -2.14
C THR A 119 -8.01 -17.59 -2.66
N LYS A 120 -7.73 -17.91 -3.92
CA LYS A 120 -8.07 -19.20 -4.51
C LYS A 120 -7.41 -20.36 -3.75
N GLU A 121 -6.10 -20.29 -3.49
CA GLU A 121 -5.39 -21.29 -2.71
C GLU A 121 -5.99 -21.45 -1.30
N MET A 122 -6.32 -20.34 -0.65
CA MET A 122 -6.89 -20.35 0.70
C MET A 122 -8.36 -20.81 0.76
N THR A 123 -9.08 -20.86 -0.37
CA THR A 123 -10.46 -21.37 -0.44
C THR A 123 -10.53 -22.78 -0.98
N GLU A 124 -9.92 -23.06 -2.13
CA GLU A 124 -10.03 -24.32 -2.85
C GLU A 124 -9.07 -25.38 -2.31
N ASN A 125 -7.82 -25.00 -1.98
CA ASN A 125 -6.73 -25.90 -1.61
C ASN A 125 -6.36 -25.85 -0.12
N TYR A 126 -7.18 -25.23 0.72
CA TYR A 126 -6.90 -24.97 2.14
C TYR A 126 -6.38 -26.17 2.92
N LYS A 127 -6.93 -27.37 2.66
CA LYS A 127 -6.55 -28.60 3.38
C LYS A 127 -5.15 -29.11 3.00
N GLU A 128 -4.66 -28.74 1.84
CA GLU A 128 -3.38 -29.17 1.27
C GLU A 128 -2.24 -28.22 1.67
N LEU A 129 -2.59 -26.99 2.07
CA LEU A 129 -1.63 -26.02 2.56
C LEU A 129 -1.10 -26.40 3.93
N THR A 130 0.21 -26.22 4.14
CA THR A 130 0.80 -26.29 5.48
C THR A 130 0.32 -25.12 6.35
N ASP A 131 0.41 -25.25 7.66
CA ASP A 131 0.02 -24.15 8.55
C ASP A 131 0.90 -22.92 8.35
N SER A 132 2.19 -23.09 8.04
CA SER A 132 3.09 -21.99 7.67
C SER A 132 2.59 -21.24 6.42
N MET A 133 2.25 -21.96 5.34
CA MET A 133 1.72 -21.36 4.12
C MET A 133 0.42 -20.59 4.38
N LYS A 134 -0.50 -21.16 5.18
CA LYS A 134 -1.74 -20.46 5.55
C LYS A 134 -1.48 -19.15 6.28
N VAL A 135 -0.52 -19.17 7.20
CA VAL A 135 -0.12 -17.96 7.95
C VAL A 135 0.48 -16.91 7.03
N ASP A 136 1.37 -17.31 6.13
CA ASP A 136 2.03 -16.38 5.22
C ASP A 136 1.04 -15.81 4.19
N TYR A 137 0.17 -16.64 3.62
CA TYR A 137 -0.88 -16.21 2.70
C TYR A 137 -1.88 -15.26 3.38
N LEU A 138 -2.28 -15.55 4.62
CA LEU A 138 -3.11 -14.64 5.40
C LEU A 138 -2.45 -13.27 5.58
N LYS A 139 -1.18 -13.23 5.97
CA LYS A 139 -0.44 -11.97 6.15
C LYS A 139 -0.30 -11.19 4.84
N MET A 140 -0.04 -11.89 3.72
CA MET A 140 0.02 -11.27 2.41
C MET A 140 -1.33 -10.68 2.00
N ILE A 141 -2.44 -11.42 2.15
CA ILE A 141 -3.79 -10.92 1.82
C ILE A 141 -4.13 -9.69 2.65
N VAL A 142 -3.81 -9.69 3.96
CA VAL A 142 -4.03 -8.54 4.85
C VAL A 142 -3.32 -7.30 4.34
N HIS A 143 -2.07 -7.44 3.91
CA HIS A 143 -1.27 -6.34 3.37
C HIS A 143 -1.76 -5.88 2.00
N MET A 144 -1.86 -6.81 1.06
CA MET A 144 -2.14 -6.52 -0.35
C MET A 144 -3.53 -5.91 -0.59
N VAL A 145 -4.53 -6.24 0.24
CA VAL A 145 -5.84 -5.56 0.14
C VAL A 145 -5.70 -4.09 0.53
N GLY A 146 -4.84 -3.75 1.48
CA GLY A 146 -4.49 -2.35 1.76
C GLY A 146 -3.85 -1.68 0.53
N ASP A 147 -2.84 -2.31 -0.05
CA ASP A 147 -2.09 -1.83 -1.21
C ASP A 147 -2.98 -1.58 -2.43
N LEU A 148 -3.89 -2.51 -2.72
CA LEU A 148 -4.86 -2.42 -3.82
C LEU A 148 -5.71 -1.13 -3.73
N HIS A 149 -5.88 -0.57 -2.53
CA HIS A 149 -6.63 0.65 -2.30
C HIS A 149 -5.76 1.91 -2.15
N CYS A 150 -4.44 1.78 -2.25
CA CYS A 150 -3.53 2.91 -2.26
C CYS A 150 -3.44 3.51 -3.67
N PRO A 151 -3.88 4.75 -3.92
CA PRO A 151 -3.88 5.33 -5.27
C PRO A 151 -2.52 5.29 -5.97
N MET A 152 -1.42 5.47 -5.25
CA MET A 152 -0.11 5.43 -5.89
C MET A 152 0.39 4.01 -6.21
N HIS A 153 -0.23 2.96 -5.64
CA HIS A 153 -0.04 1.57 -6.04
C HIS A 153 -0.84 1.18 -7.30
N ALA A 154 -1.78 2.04 -7.71
CA ALA A 154 -2.51 2.00 -8.97
C ALA A 154 -2.10 3.17 -9.89
N GLY A 155 -0.95 3.80 -9.63
CA GLY A 155 -0.44 4.94 -10.39
C GLY A 155 0.08 4.57 -11.77
N ARG A 156 0.63 5.55 -12.50
CA ARG A 156 1.10 5.35 -13.87
C ARG A 156 2.38 4.51 -13.93
N LEU A 157 2.49 3.62 -14.92
CA LEU A 157 3.70 2.84 -15.18
C LEU A 157 4.85 3.77 -15.61
N SER A 158 4.55 4.75 -16.44
CA SER A 158 5.51 5.71 -17.01
C SER A 158 6.29 6.52 -15.95
N ASP A 159 5.70 6.71 -14.75
CA ASP A 159 6.35 7.42 -13.64
C ASP A 159 6.60 6.53 -12.40
N ARG A 160 6.47 5.21 -12.55
CA ARG A 160 6.67 4.22 -11.49
C ARG A 160 5.72 4.45 -10.30
N GLY A 161 4.42 4.64 -10.59
CA GLY A 161 3.41 4.85 -9.55
C GLY A 161 3.63 6.15 -8.78
N GLY A 162 3.99 7.25 -9.45
CA GLY A 162 4.23 8.55 -8.80
C GLY A 162 5.61 8.69 -8.14
N ASN A 163 6.48 7.68 -8.20
CA ASN A 163 7.84 7.78 -7.63
C ASN A 163 8.71 8.79 -8.38
N ASN A 164 8.51 8.94 -9.69
CA ASN A 164 9.23 9.90 -10.52
C ASN A 164 8.54 11.27 -10.57
N THR A 165 7.32 11.40 -10.12
CA THR A 165 6.59 12.67 -10.00
C THR A 165 7.05 13.41 -8.74
N ARG A 166 7.99 14.36 -8.92
CA ARG A 166 8.55 15.15 -7.81
C ARG A 166 7.59 16.25 -7.38
N VAL A 167 7.46 16.42 -6.06
CA VAL A 167 6.60 17.44 -5.45
C VAL A 167 7.28 18.04 -4.22
N MET A 168 6.91 19.28 -3.87
CA MET A 168 7.26 19.87 -2.58
C MET A 168 6.13 19.55 -1.59
N TRP A 169 6.39 18.68 -0.63
CA TRP A 169 5.46 18.46 0.49
C TRP A 169 5.77 19.44 1.60
N PHE A 170 4.93 20.48 1.71
CA PHE A 170 5.23 21.68 2.49
C PHE A 170 6.56 22.29 2.01
N ARG A 171 7.66 22.09 2.74
CA ARG A 171 8.98 22.65 2.40
C ARG A 171 10.03 21.60 2.01
N ASN A 172 9.64 20.35 1.94
CA ASN A 172 10.54 19.23 1.68
C ASN A 172 10.22 18.60 0.33
N GLU A 173 11.24 18.47 -0.52
CA GLU A 173 11.08 17.75 -1.77
C GLU A 173 10.91 16.25 -1.54
N THR A 174 9.95 15.65 -2.24
CA THR A 174 9.63 14.24 -2.15
C THR A 174 8.97 13.76 -3.46
N SER A 175 8.44 12.54 -3.50
CA SER A 175 7.62 12.03 -4.60
C SER A 175 6.15 12.07 -4.25
N LEU A 176 5.28 12.14 -5.26
CA LEU A 176 3.84 12.01 -5.08
C LEU A 176 3.48 10.67 -4.42
N HIS A 177 4.18 9.61 -4.80
CA HIS A 177 4.06 8.29 -4.17
C HIS A 177 4.28 8.36 -2.65
N SER A 178 5.42 8.89 -2.19
CA SER A 178 5.71 9.05 -0.76
C SER A 178 4.71 9.93 -0.01
N VAL A 179 4.09 10.89 -0.69
CA VAL A 179 3.04 11.71 -0.06
C VAL A 179 1.86 10.81 0.32
N TRP A 180 1.38 9.99 -0.59
CA TRP A 180 0.23 9.10 -0.35
C TRP A 180 0.55 7.94 0.57
N ASP A 181 1.68 7.31 0.39
CA ASP A 181 2.08 6.18 1.22
C ASP A 181 2.13 6.49 2.72
N SER A 182 2.67 7.65 3.07
CA SER A 182 3.03 7.87 4.46
C SER A 182 2.64 9.25 4.98
N LYS A 183 2.89 10.31 4.19
CA LYS A 183 2.83 11.67 4.72
C LYS A 183 1.42 12.22 4.82
N MET A 184 0.53 11.77 3.94
CA MET A 184 -0.85 12.25 3.86
C MET A 184 -1.66 11.88 5.11
N ILE A 185 -1.59 10.64 5.56
CA ILE A 185 -2.34 10.16 6.71
C ILE A 185 -1.95 10.90 8.01
N ASP A 186 -0.65 11.16 8.19
CA ASP A 186 -0.16 11.91 9.36
C ASP A 186 -0.48 13.40 9.30
N SER A 187 -0.53 13.96 8.09
CA SER A 187 -0.87 15.38 7.89
C SER A 187 -2.38 15.63 7.97
N ALA A 188 -3.20 14.65 7.58
CA ALA A 188 -4.65 14.73 7.67
C ALA A 188 -5.12 14.73 9.13
N ARG A 189 -4.62 13.82 9.95
CA ARG A 189 -4.95 13.70 11.37
C ARG A 189 -3.78 13.08 12.15
N GLN A 190 -3.48 13.63 13.32
CA GLN A 190 -2.49 13.10 14.27
C GLN A 190 -3.09 11.99 15.15
N TRP A 191 -3.90 11.14 14.56
CA TRP A 191 -4.56 10.04 15.25
C TRP A 191 -3.71 8.77 15.22
N SER A 192 -3.87 7.93 16.25
CA SER A 192 -3.46 6.52 16.22
C SER A 192 -4.33 5.74 15.21
N TYR A 193 -3.88 4.55 14.82
CA TYR A 193 -4.69 3.69 13.94
C TYR A 193 -6.07 3.35 14.57
N SER A 194 -6.13 3.22 15.89
CA SER A 194 -7.38 2.92 16.58
C SER A 194 -8.36 4.09 16.56
N GLU A 195 -7.88 5.33 16.72
CA GLU A 195 -8.70 6.51 16.58
C GLU A 195 -9.21 6.67 15.13
N TRP A 196 -8.34 6.44 14.14
CA TRP A 196 -8.75 6.39 12.74
C TRP A 196 -9.88 5.37 12.52
N CYS A 197 -9.70 4.12 12.99
CA CYS A 197 -10.68 3.06 12.88
C CYS A 197 -12.02 3.48 13.52
N GLU A 198 -12.00 3.99 14.75
CA GLU A 198 -13.20 4.44 15.47
C GLU A 198 -13.96 5.56 14.74
N GLN A 199 -13.24 6.50 14.12
CA GLN A 199 -13.87 7.61 13.43
C GLN A 199 -14.37 7.25 12.03
N LEU A 200 -13.71 6.35 11.31
CA LEU A 200 -14.09 5.94 9.96
C LEU A 200 -15.20 4.88 9.96
N ASP A 201 -15.14 3.89 10.86
CA ASP A 201 -16.03 2.73 10.86
C ASP A 201 -17.44 3.05 11.42
N ARG A 202 -18.11 3.99 10.73
CA ARG A 202 -19.46 4.48 11.11
C ARG A 202 -20.52 4.24 10.05
N LYS A 203 -20.19 3.48 8.99
CA LYS A 203 -21.13 3.20 7.91
C LYS A 203 -22.09 2.05 8.28
N ASN A 204 -23.31 2.16 7.82
CA ASN A 204 -24.34 1.17 8.08
C ASN A 204 -24.14 -0.12 7.27
N ARG A 205 -24.92 -1.16 7.60
CA ARG A 205 -24.85 -2.46 6.91
C ARG A 205 -25.13 -2.38 5.40
N LYS A 206 -26.00 -1.44 4.97
CA LYS A 206 -26.31 -1.27 3.53
C LYS A 206 -25.07 -0.82 2.76
N TYR A 207 -24.35 0.17 3.29
CA TYR A 207 -23.09 0.64 2.69
C TYR A 207 -22.07 -0.50 2.59
N ARG A 208 -21.84 -1.24 3.69
CA ARG A 208 -20.89 -2.36 3.70
C ARG A 208 -21.20 -3.44 2.66
N LYS A 209 -22.49 -3.77 2.48
CA LYS A 209 -22.91 -4.72 1.44
C LYS A 209 -22.71 -4.22 0.02
N GLU A 210 -22.78 -2.91 -0.17
CA GLU A 210 -22.60 -2.32 -1.50
C GLU A 210 -21.13 -2.23 -1.88
N ILE A 211 -20.29 -1.81 -0.95
CA ILE A 211 -18.89 -1.55 -1.24
C ILE A 211 -18.07 -2.83 -1.52
N VAL A 212 -18.51 -3.98 -1.04
CA VAL A 212 -17.83 -5.27 -1.28
C VAL A 212 -18.25 -5.95 -2.59
N LYS A 213 -19.17 -5.36 -3.38
CA LYS A 213 -19.54 -5.88 -4.69
C LYS A 213 -18.39 -5.76 -5.68
N GLY A 214 -18.36 -6.70 -6.62
CA GLY A 214 -17.30 -6.81 -7.60
C GLY A 214 -16.16 -7.71 -7.14
N ASP A 215 -15.09 -7.73 -7.88
CA ASP A 215 -13.87 -8.49 -7.63
C ASP A 215 -12.65 -7.59 -7.40
N TYR A 216 -11.46 -8.18 -7.36
CA TYR A 216 -10.22 -7.43 -7.14
C TYR A 216 -9.92 -6.47 -8.30
N GLU A 217 -10.23 -6.85 -9.55
CA GLU A 217 -10.05 -5.98 -10.71
C GLU A 217 -10.99 -4.78 -10.65
N ASP A 218 -12.28 -5.00 -10.34
CA ASP A 218 -13.26 -3.93 -10.17
C ASP A 218 -12.83 -2.93 -9.09
N TRP A 219 -12.31 -3.45 -7.95
CA TRP A 219 -11.84 -2.60 -6.85
C TRP A 219 -10.58 -1.84 -7.22
N PHE A 220 -9.66 -2.51 -7.91
CA PHE A 220 -8.42 -1.92 -8.39
C PHE A 220 -8.68 -0.80 -9.40
N MET A 221 -9.56 -1.02 -10.38
CA MET A 221 -9.88 0.01 -11.37
C MET A 221 -10.51 1.26 -10.74
N LYS A 222 -11.29 1.12 -9.67
CA LYS A 222 -11.74 2.29 -8.89
C LYS A 222 -10.57 3.04 -8.26
N THR A 223 -9.56 2.32 -7.77
CA THR A 223 -8.35 2.95 -7.23
C THR A 223 -7.53 3.65 -8.33
N VAL A 224 -7.50 3.11 -9.56
CA VAL A 224 -6.92 3.80 -10.74
C VAL A 224 -7.62 5.14 -11.01
N ASP A 225 -8.96 5.16 -10.94
CA ASP A 225 -9.74 6.39 -11.11
C ASP A 225 -9.41 7.42 -10.00
N GLU A 226 -9.21 6.98 -8.78
CA GLU A 226 -8.80 7.86 -7.69
C GLU A 226 -7.35 8.37 -7.87
N ALA A 227 -6.43 7.52 -8.34
CA ALA A 227 -5.08 7.94 -8.69
C ALA A 227 -5.08 9.02 -9.78
N ALA A 228 -5.95 8.89 -10.78
CA ALA A 228 -6.06 9.87 -11.85
C ALA A 228 -6.37 11.29 -11.33
N LYS A 229 -7.23 11.42 -10.30
CA LYS A 229 -7.55 12.72 -9.67
C LYS A 229 -6.33 13.40 -9.06
N LEU A 230 -5.41 12.60 -8.48
CA LEU A 230 -4.17 13.12 -7.89
C LEU A 230 -3.21 13.64 -8.96
N TYR A 231 -3.08 12.89 -10.06
CA TYR A 231 -2.28 13.33 -11.21
C TYR A 231 -2.88 14.58 -11.85
N ASP A 232 -4.19 14.61 -12.05
CA ASP A 232 -4.87 15.78 -12.62
C ASP A 232 -4.68 17.02 -11.74
N TYR A 233 -4.71 16.88 -10.41
CA TYR A 233 -4.40 17.99 -9.49
C TYR A 233 -2.96 18.48 -9.67
N VAL A 234 -1.99 17.57 -9.64
CA VAL A 234 -0.56 17.92 -9.78
C VAL A 234 -0.29 18.56 -11.14
N GLU A 235 -0.81 18.00 -12.23
CA GLU A 235 -0.67 18.52 -13.59
C GLU A 235 -1.35 19.88 -13.76
N SER A 236 -2.47 20.13 -13.08
CA SER A 236 -3.20 21.42 -13.15
C SER A 236 -2.44 22.61 -12.59
N THR A 237 -1.43 22.38 -11.74
CA THR A 237 -0.58 23.46 -11.20
C THR A 237 0.29 24.11 -12.27
N GLY A 238 0.61 23.38 -13.35
CA GLY A 238 1.55 23.81 -14.40
C GLY A 238 3.00 23.95 -13.93
N GLU A 239 3.31 23.51 -12.71
CA GLU A 239 4.66 23.58 -12.12
C GLU A 239 5.44 22.29 -12.41
N ILE A 240 6.77 22.42 -12.59
CA ILE A 240 7.67 21.26 -12.77
C ILE A 240 7.76 20.43 -11.47
N VAL A 241 7.79 21.11 -10.33
CA VAL A 241 7.77 20.51 -8.99
C VAL A 241 6.67 21.20 -8.18
N PRO A 242 5.42 20.68 -8.25
CA PRO A 242 4.27 21.28 -7.59
C PRO A 242 4.42 21.36 -6.07
N SER A 243 3.94 22.47 -5.49
CA SER A 243 3.93 22.64 -4.04
C SER A 243 2.62 22.14 -3.45
N LEU A 244 2.68 21.01 -2.74
CA LEU A 244 1.56 20.39 -2.05
C LEU A 244 1.63 20.70 -0.54
N SER A 245 0.53 21.21 0.01
CA SER A 245 0.47 21.61 1.43
C SER A 245 -0.96 21.52 1.97
N TYR A 246 -1.35 22.41 2.85
CA TYR A 246 -2.65 22.39 3.54
C TYR A 246 -3.86 22.27 2.61
N GLN A 247 -3.84 22.93 1.44
CA GLN A 247 -4.93 22.84 0.48
C GLN A 247 -5.06 21.39 -0.05
N PHE A 248 -3.95 20.78 -0.46
CA PHE A 248 -3.94 19.40 -0.92
C PHE A 248 -4.44 18.43 0.18
N VAL A 249 -3.98 18.63 1.42
CA VAL A 249 -4.46 17.82 2.57
C VAL A 249 -5.96 17.99 2.74
N TYR A 250 -6.48 19.20 2.69
CA TYR A 250 -7.91 19.47 2.82
C TYR A 250 -8.73 18.83 1.71
N ASP A 251 -8.31 18.98 0.47
CA ASP A 251 -9.04 18.49 -0.71
C ASP A 251 -9.07 16.97 -0.77
N PHE A 252 -7.98 16.29 -0.38
CA PHE A 252 -7.82 14.85 -0.54
C PHE A 252 -7.98 14.03 0.75
N THR A 253 -8.19 14.65 1.91
CA THR A 253 -8.54 13.90 3.14
C THR A 253 -9.79 13.03 2.96
N PRO A 254 -10.90 13.49 2.32
CA PRO A 254 -12.07 12.65 2.10
C PRO A 254 -11.77 11.39 1.27
N LEU A 255 -10.92 11.50 0.25
CA LEU A 255 -10.48 10.37 -0.56
C LEU A 255 -9.64 9.39 0.24
N LEU A 256 -8.68 9.88 1.04
CA LEU A 256 -7.89 9.06 1.95
C LEU A 256 -8.80 8.25 2.91
N GLU A 257 -9.74 8.94 3.55
CA GLU A 257 -10.70 8.34 4.49
C GLU A 257 -11.55 7.26 3.82
N GLU A 258 -12.03 7.50 2.61
CA GLU A 258 -12.82 6.55 1.84
C GLU A 258 -12.01 5.31 1.44
N GLN A 259 -10.78 5.47 0.95
CA GLN A 259 -9.92 4.37 0.53
C GLN A 259 -9.55 3.46 1.72
N LEU A 260 -9.19 4.03 2.86
CA LEU A 260 -8.90 3.27 4.08
C LEU A 260 -10.12 2.47 4.56
N LEU A 261 -11.30 3.10 4.58
CA LEU A 261 -12.54 2.48 5.02
C LEU A 261 -12.98 1.35 4.09
N ASN A 262 -12.94 1.59 2.77
CA ASN A 262 -13.33 0.61 1.77
C ASN A 262 -12.38 -0.60 1.78
N ALA A 263 -11.08 -0.35 1.91
CA ALA A 263 -10.07 -1.40 2.07
C ALA A 263 -10.38 -2.28 3.31
N GLY A 264 -10.68 -1.67 4.45
CA GLY A 264 -11.02 -2.41 5.68
C GLY A 264 -12.25 -3.29 5.53
N TYR A 265 -13.33 -2.78 4.92
CA TYR A 265 -14.55 -3.59 4.70
C TYR A 265 -14.35 -4.71 3.68
N ARG A 266 -13.59 -4.45 2.61
CA ARG A 266 -13.26 -5.46 1.59
C ARG A 266 -12.33 -6.53 2.15
N LEU A 267 -11.35 -6.15 2.98
CA LEU A 267 -10.49 -7.11 3.67
C LEU A 267 -11.32 -8.02 4.61
N ALA A 268 -12.25 -7.45 5.39
CA ALA A 268 -13.14 -8.25 6.23
C ALA A 268 -13.98 -9.22 5.39
N TYR A 269 -14.52 -8.76 4.26
CA TYR A 269 -15.28 -9.60 3.34
C TYR A 269 -14.45 -10.77 2.82
N VAL A 270 -13.27 -10.51 2.29
CA VAL A 270 -12.33 -11.54 1.77
C VAL A 270 -11.98 -12.56 2.86
N LEU A 271 -11.62 -12.10 4.05
CA LEU A 271 -11.27 -13.00 5.15
C LEU A 271 -12.46 -13.82 5.64
N ASN A 272 -13.66 -13.26 5.64
CA ASN A 272 -14.87 -14.03 5.97
C ASN A 272 -15.15 -15.10 4.91
N GLU A 273 -15.04 -14.80 3.62
CA GLU A 273 -15.21 -15.80 2.54
C GLU A 273 -14.19 -16.95 2.66
N ILE A 274 -12.94 -16.65 3.01
CA ILE A 274 -11.90 -17.68 3.19
C ILE A 274 -12.17 -18.56 4.41
N PHE A 275 -12.64 -17.99 5.50
CA PHE A 275 -12.67 -18.67 6.79
C PHE A 275 -14.06 -19.12 7.26
N ASP A 276 -15.15 -18.73 6.60
CA ASP A 276 -16.49 -19.23 6.89
C ASP A 276 -16.77 -20.54 6.16
#